data_458efd7efb7ed42b6a113a74fa8f4097
#
_entry.id   458efd7efb7ed42b6a113a74fa8f4097
#
_cell.length_a   1.000
_cell.length_b   1.000
_cell.length_c   1.000
_cell.angle_alpha   90.00
_cell.angle_beta   90.00
_cell.angle_gamma   90.00
#
_symmetry.space_group_name_H-M   'P 1'
#
loop_
_entity.id
_entity.type
_entity.pdbx_description
1 polymer ?
#
loop_
_entity_poly.entity_id
_entity_poly.type
_entity_poly.pdbx_seq_one_letter_code
_entity_poly.pdbx_strand_id
1 'polypeptide(L)'
;MEPPPRLTVADYLAAAPDSFGDIEVVDGRIVRNMAQTELHSLVVRRLAAALEGARLPAGPCYRVSADVAVRFRDAVNSSPDHQLNVRYPDIIVRDCDPYDVNTVRDHIQLIIEVTSESTFETDTTTKRVQYAAAGIPGYLVVHFDKDWSKISEVEEYRLDWSGRRYVVRAVHHRALILDEPLRLTATFEDLQLP
;
A
#
# COMPACT_ATOMS: atom_id res chain seq x y z
N MET A 1 -9.42 -30.80 -15.01
CA MET A 1 -8.20 -30.39 -14.31
C MET A 1 -8.65 -29.65 -13.05
N GLU A 2 -8.34 -30.19 -11.91
CA GLU A 2 -8.71 -29.57 -10.63
C GLU A 2 -7.91 -28.27 -10.45
N PRO A 3 -8.54 -27.16 -10.01
CA PRO A 3 -7.80 -25.91 -9.79
C PRO A 3 -6.73 -26.15 -8.71
N PRO A 4 -5.58 -25.47 -8.78
CA PRO A 4 -4.53 -25.61 -7.78
C PRO A 4 -5.08 -25.25 -6.38
N PRO A 5 -4.58 -25.93 -5.33
CA PRO A 5 -5.01 -25.66 -3.96
C PRO A 5 -4.73 -24.19 -3.62
N ARG A 6 -5.64 -23.57 -2.86
CA ARG A 6 -5.48 -22.22 -2.39
C ARG A 6 -4.61 -22.18 -1.15
N LEU A 7 -3.71 -21.23 -1.08
CA LEU A 7 -2.87 -21.00 0.10
C LEU A 7 -3.71 -20.50 1.27
N THR A 8 -3.45 -21.05 2.43
CA THR A 8 -4.08 -20.66 3.70
C THR A 8 -3.11 -19.82 4.55
N VAL A 9 -3.64 -19.21 5.61
CA VAL A 9 -2.81 -18.55 6.63
C VAL A 9 -1.87 -19.56 7.30
N ALA A 10 -2.32 -20.79 7.51
CA ALA A 10 -1.48 -21.85 8.09
C ALA A 10 -0.28 -22.17 7.19
N ASP A 11 -0.49 -22.27 5.88
CA ASP A 11 0.59 -22.49 4.92
C ASP A 11 1.64 -21.39 4.97
N TYR A 12 1.19 -20.12 5.06
CA TYR A 12 2.08 -18.96 5.16
C TYR A 12 2.91 -18.98 6.45
N LEU A 13 2.28 -19.26 7.58
CA LEU A 13 2.96 -19.31 8.88
C LEU A 13 3.92 -20.50 9.02
N ALA A 14 3.66 -21.60 8.32
CA ALA A 14 4.53 -22.78 8.30
C ALA A 14 5.71 -22.63 7.32
N ALA A 15 5.65 -21.71 6.39
CA ALA A 15 6.68 -21.49 5.38
C ALA A 15 7.88 -20.73 5.97
N ALA A 16 9.07 -20.93 5.38
CA ALA A 16 10.25 -20.13 5.72
C ALA A 16 10.01 -18.65 5.36
N PRO A 17 10.60 -17.69 6.10
CA PRO A 17 10.35 -16.25 5.90
C PRO A 17 10.47 -15.77 4.45
N ASP A 18 11.39 -16.34 3.68
CA ASP A 18 11.66 -15.92 2.30
C ASP A 18 10.90 -16.73 1.23
N SER A 19 10.02 -17.66 1.65
CA SER A 19 9.32 -18.56 0.72
C SER A 19 8.32 -17.87 -0.20
N PHE A 20 7.83 -16.71 0.19
CA PHE A 20 6.82 -15.93 -0.52
C PHE A 20 7.38 -14.60 -1.06
N GLY A 21 8.71 -14.46 -1.16
CA GLY A 21 9.32 -13.21 -1.64
C GLY A 21 8.68 -12.71 -2.93
N ASP A 22 8.42 -11.41 -3.02
CA ASP A 22 7.91 -10.66 -4.19
C ASP A 22 6.63 -11.19 -4.87
N ILE A 23 5.83 -12.01 -4.18
CA ILE A 23 4.54 -12.48 -4.69
C ILE A 23 3.40 -12.00 -3.83
N GLU A 24 2.39 -11.42 -4.46
CA GLU A 24 1.12 -11.17 -3.80
C GLU A 24 0.27 -12.44 -3.76
N VAL A 25 -0.51 -12.55 -2.71
CA VAL A 25 -1.51 -13.63 -2.59
C VAL A 25 -2.88 -12.98 -2.39
N VAL A 26 -3.82 -13.33 -3.24
CA VAL A 26 -5.19 -12.82 -3.21
C VAL A 26 -6.16 -13.99 -3.12
N ASP A 27 -6.92 -14.05 -2.05
CA ASP A 27 -7.85 -15.14 -1.78
C ASP A 27 -7.20 -16.51 -1.94
N GLY A 28 -5.98 -16.65 -1.41
CA GLY A 28 -5.17 -17.85 -1.48
C GLY A 28 -4.54 -18.13 -2.86
N ARG A 29 -4.68 -17.25 -3.83
CA ARG A 29 -4.08 -17.40 -5.17
C ARG A 29 -2.85 -16.53 -5.29
N ILE A 30 -1.77 -17.10 -5.81
CA ILE A 30 -0.55 -16.36 -6.12
C ILE A 30 -0.81 -15.44 -7.31
N VAL A 31 -0.52 -14.15 -7.10
CA VAL A 31 -0.50 -13.12 -8.14
C VAL A 31 0.95 -12.66 -8.29
N ARG A 32 1.49 -12.75 -9.50
CA ARG A 32 2.86 -12.28 -9.75
C ARG A 32 2.84 -10.79 -10.02
N ASN A 33 3.70 -10.06 -9.32
CA ASN A 33 3.94 -8.66 -9.63
C ASN A 33 4.72 -8.54 -10.94
N MET A 34 4.34 -7.58 -11.76
CA MET A 34 5.09 -7.23 -12.97
C MET A 34 6.29 -6.36 -12.60
N ALA A 35 7.34 -6.43 -13.43
CA ALA A 35 8.49 -5.55 -13.26
C ALA A 35 8.07 -4.07 -13.36
N GLN A 36 8.53 -3.26 -12.42
CA GLN A 36 8.22 -1.83 -12.35
C GLN A 36 9.13 -1.02 -13.29
N THR A 37 8.63 0.11 -13.77
CA THR A 37 9.42 1.04 -14.57
C THR A 37 10.42 1.82 -13.71
N GLU A 38 11.45 2.39 -14.33
CA GLU A 38 12.40 3.25 -13.65
C GLU A 38 11.74 4.46 -13.01
N LEU A 39 10.80 5.10 -13.72
CA LEU A 39 10.03 6.25 -13.20
C LEU A 39 9.20 5.86 -11.98
N HIS A 40 8.50 4.71 -12.02
CA HIS A 40 7.77 4.19 -10.88
C HIS A 40 8.70 4.06 -9.66
N SER A 41 9.82 3.37 -9.81
CA SER A 41 10.80 3.17 -8.72
C SER A 41 11.39 4.49 -8.21
N LEU A 42 11.59 5.47 -9.09
CA LEU A 42 12.05 6.82 -8.73
C LEU A 42 11.01 7.53 -7.85
N VAL A 43 9.74 7.52 -8.28
CA VAL A 43 8.64 8.16 -7.55
C VAL A 43 8.45 7.51 -6.17
N VAL A 44 8.41 6.18 -6.10
CA VAL A 44 8.32 5.44 -4.83
C VAL A 44 9.43 5.87 -3.87
N ARG A 45 10.69 5.83 -4.31
CA ARG A 45 11.85 6.19 -3.48
C ARG A 45 11.79 7.64 -2.98
N ARG A 46 11.43 8.59 -3.84
CA ARG A 46 11.39 10.00 -3.47
C ARG A 46 10.22 10.34 -2.56
N LEU A 47 9.07 9.74 -2.83
CA LEU A 47 7.90 9.92 -1.98
C LEU A 47 8.14 9.32 -0.59
N ALA A 48 8.77 8.14 -0.51
CA ALA A 48 9.14 7.54 0.77
C ALA A 48 10.13 8.46 1.53
N ALA A 49 11.15 9.00 0.86
CA ALA A 49 12.11 9.93 1.47
C ALA A 49 11.44 11.23 1.95
N ALA A 50 10.50 11.78 1.16
CA ALA A 50 9.74 12.98 1.54
C ALA A 50 8.87 12.74 2.80
N LEU A 51 8.21 11.57 2.87
CA LEU A 51 7.43 11.16 4.03
C LEU A 51 8.33 10.95 5.26
N GLU A 52 9.51 10.34 5.10
CA GLU A 52 10.46 10.21 6.19
C GLU A 52 10.95 11.57 6.70
N GLY A 53 11.25 12.50 5.79
CA GLY A 53 11.65 13.86 6.12
C GLY A 53 10.55 14.69 6.81
N ALA A 54 9.29 14.35 6.58
CA ALA A 54 8.13 15.02 7.17
C ALA A 54 7.87 14.63 8.64
N ARG A 55 8.55 13.62 9.17
CA ARG A 55 8.39 13.19 10.57
C ARG A 55 8.90 14.25 11.53
N LEU A 56 8.05 14.63 12.48
CA LEU A 56 8.41 15.61 13.49
C LEU A 56 9.08 14.92 14.71
N PRO A 57 10.20 15.45 15.22
CA PRO A 57 10.89 14.86 16.38
C PRO A 57 10.03 14.74 17.65
N ALA A 58 9.07 15.65 17.82
CA ALA A 58 8.16 15.69 18.96
C ALA A 58 6.72 15.23 18.62
N GLY A 59 6.50 14.72 17.43
CA GLY A 59 5.18 14.23 16.97
C GLY A 59 4.96 12.75 17.27
N PRO A 60 3.83 12.20 16.82
CA PRO A 60 3.62 10.76 16.78
C PRO A 60 4.77 10.06 16.04
N CYS A 61 5.20 8.91 16.56
CA CYS A 61 6.26 8.16 15.92
C CYS A 61 5.70 7.36 14.75
N TYR A 62 6.18 7.65 13.54
CA TYR A 62 5.84 6.90 12.33
C TYR A 62 7.09 6.30 11.68
N ARG A 63 6.90 5.16 11.02
CA ARG A 63 7.89 4.53 10.14
C ARG A 63 7.35 4.49 8.73
N VAL A 64 8.19 4.85 7.78
CA VAL A 64 7.93 4.70 6.35
C VAL A 64 8.69 3.48 5.86
N SER A 65 8.03 2.61 5.11
CA SER A 65 8.67 1.43 4.53
C SER A 65 8.16 1.25 3.11
N ALA A 66 9.02 0.82 2.20
CA ALA A 66 8.66 0.48 0.83
C ALA A 66 8.80 -1.04 0.62
N ASP A 67 8.01 -1.59 -0.30
CA ASP A 67 8.07 -3.00 -0.72
C ASP A 67 8.00 -4.00 0.45
N VAL A 68 7.14 -3.74 1.43
CA VAL A 68 6.98 -4.60 2.61
C VAL A 68 5.69 -5.39 2.52
N ALA A 69 5.80 -6.70 2.73
CA ALA A 69 4.65 -7.58 2.80
C ALA A 69 3.66 -7.16 3.90
N VAL A 70 2.42 -6.98 3.52
CA VAL A 70 1.32 -6.71 4.45
C VAL A 70 0.31 -7.84 4.36
N ARG A 71 0.14 -8.55 5.47
CA ARG A 71 -0.90 -9.57 5.60
C ARG A 71 -2.17 -8.94 6.14
N PHE A 72 -3.25 -9.09 5.39
CA PHE A 72 -4.57 -8.66 5.83
C PHE A 72 -5.28 -9.82 6.54
N ARG A 73 -5.70 -9.58 7.77
CA ARG A 73 -6.65 -10.47 8.45
C ARG A 73 -8.05 -10.06 8.00
N ASP A 74 -8.83 -11.00 7.53
CA ASP A 74 -10.26 -10.74 7.38
C ASP A 74 -10.85 -10.40 8.75
N ALA A 75 -11.59 -9.29 8.81
CA ALA A 75 -12.14 -8.76 10.06
C ALA A 75 -13.09 -9.75 10.77
N VAL A 76 -13.51 -10.81 10.10
CA VAL A 76 -14.54 -11.75 10.58
C VAL A 76 -13.95 -13.09 11.02
N ASN A 77 -12.78 -13.49 10.51
CA ASN A 77 -12.30 -14.85 10.75
C ASN A 77 -10.76 -14.93 10.82
N SER A 78 -10.26 -15.04 12.01
CA SER A 78 -8.84 -15.35 12.30
C SER A 78 -8.52 -16.84 12.31
N SER A 79 -9.31 -17.68 11.62
CA SER A 79 -9.05 -19.12 11.54
C SER A 79 -7.81 -19.41 10.68
N PRO A 80 -6.94 -20.35 11.07
CA PRO A 80 -5.80 -20.81 10.28
C PRO A 80 -6.18 -21.30 8.87
N ASP A 81 -7.41 -21.78 8.68
CA ASP A 81 -7.90 -22.33 7.42
C ASP A 81 -8.41 -21.26 6.44
N HIS A 82 -8.31 -19.96 6.82
CA HIS A 82 -8.73 -18.90 5.92
C HIS A 82 -7.75 -18.70 4.76
N GLN A 83 -8.33 -18.26 3.66
CA GLN A 83 -7.56 -17.90 2.47
C GLN A 83 -6.59 -16.77 2.78
N LEU A 84 -5.36 -16.95 2.37
CA LEU A 84 -4.30 -15.97 2.58
C LEU A 84 -4.53 -14.74 1.70
N ASN A 85 -4.36 -13.56 2.30
CA ASN A 85 -4.27 -12.29 1.59
C ASN A 85 -2.99 -11.56 2.01
N VAL A 86 -2.04 -11.45 1.08
CA VAL A 86 -0.78 -10.73 1.25
C VAL A 86 -0.61 -9.79 0.07
N ARG A 87 -0.33 -8.52 0.37
CA ARG A 87 0.00 -7.49 -0.62
C ARG A 87 1.38 -6.93 -0.34
N TYR A 88 1.99 -6.36 -1.36
CA TYR A 88 3.23 -5.59 -1.29
C TYR A 88 2.94 -4.16 -1.76
N PRO A 89 2.38 -3.30 -0.89
CA PRO A 89 2.19 -1.90 -1.22
C PRO A 89 3.53 -1.22 -1.52
N ASP A 90 3.52 -0.29 -2.47
CA ASP A 90 4.73 0.45 -2.82
C ASP A 90 5.29 1.21 -1.61
N ILE A 91 4.43 1.85 -0.80
CA ILE A 91 4.84 2.52 0.44
C ILE A 91 3.77 2.31 1.52
N ILE A 92 4.23 2.09 2.75
CA ILE A 92 3.39 2.13 3.95
C ILE A 92 3.93 3.15 4.95
N VAL A 93 3.02 3.84 5.62
CA VAL A 93 3.30 4.64 6.83
C VAL A 93 2.59 3.97 8.00
N ARG A 94 3.34 3.61 9.04
CA ARG A 94 2.82 2.91 10.20
C ARG A 94 3.35 3.49 11.50
N ASP A 95 2.67 3.19 12.59
CA ASP A 95 3.13 3.52 13.95
C ASP A 95 4.45 2.80 14.27
N CYS A 96 5.23 3.38 15.22
CA CYS A 96 6.52 2.84 15.62
C CYS A 96 6.46 1.68 16.62
N ASP A 97 5.30 1.14 16.91
CA ASP A 97 5.15 0.02 17.83
C ASP A 97 5.99 -1.20 17.44
N PRO A 98 6.26 -2.14 18.38
CA PRO A 98 7.23 -3.21 18.15
C PRO A 98 7.02 -3.93 16.83
N TYR A 99 8.12 -4.15 16.13
CA TYR A 99 8.15 -4.83 14.86
C TYR A 99 7.70 -6.28 15.02
N ASP A 100 6.49 -6.60 14.60
CA ASP A 100 6.10 -7.97 14.30
C ASP A 100 6.26 -8.20 12.79
N VAL A 101 7.11 -9.13 12.39
CA VAL A 101 7.31 -9.54 10.98
C VAL A 101 6.02 -10.04 10.32
N ASN A 102 5.04 -10.43 11.11
CA ASN A 102 3.70 -10.77 10.65
C ASN A 102 2.79 -9.55 10.56
N THR A 103 3.36 -8.37 10.36
CA THR A 103 2.73 -7.08 10.51
C THR A 103 1.37 -7.04 9.88
N VAL A 104 0.51 -7.05 10.76
CA VAL A 104 -0.88 -6.90 10.57
C VAL A 104 -1.14 -5.41 10.43
N ARG A 105 -2.08 -5.10 9.57
CA ARG A 105 -2.73 -3.82 9.31
C ARG A 105 -2.90 -2.88 10.51
N ASP A 106 -2.89 -3.39 11.75
CA ASP A 106 -3.37 -2.68 12.94
C ASP A 106 -2.57 -1.42 13.27
N HIS A 107 -1.39 -1.27 12.68
CA HIS A 107 -0.50 -0.13 12.87
C HIS A 107 -0.29 0.70 11.59
N ILE A 108 -0.90 0.32 10.48
CA ILE A 108 -0.76 1.05 9.22
C ILE A 108 -1.74 2.23 9.22
N GLN A 109 -1.21 3.42 9.03
CA GLN A 109 -1.96 4.67 8.95
C GLN A 109 -2.23 5.12 7.52
N LEU A 110 -1.33 4.75 6.59
CA LEU A 110 -1.41 5.15 5.20
C LEU A 110 -0.76 4.08 4.32
N ILE A 111 -1.43 3.71 3.25
CA ILE A 111 -0.88 2.95 2.13
C ILE A 111 -0.83 3.84 0.90
N ILE A 112 0.23 3.71 0.11
CA ILE A 112 0.40 4.41 -1.14
C ILE A 112 0.75 3.41 -2.22
N GLU A 113 0.03 3.48 -3.32
CA GLU A 113 0.32 2.75 -4.55
C GLU A 113 0.65 3.75 -5.66
N VAL A 114 1.71 3.46 -6.38
CA VAL A 114 2.11 4.20 -7.57
C VAL A 114 1.72 3.35 -8.77
N THR A 115 0.74 3.80 -9.55
CA THR A 115 0.18 2.99 -10.63
C THR A 115 1.20 2.71 -11.73
N SER A 116 1.01 1.59 -12.40
CA SER A 116 1.65 1.25 -13.66
C SER A 116 0.57 0.80 -14.65
N GLU A 117 0.90 0.67 -15.92
CA GLU A 117 -0.06 0.18 -16.92
C GLU A 117 -0.68 -1.16 -16.52
N SER A 118 0.13 -2.03 -15.91
CA SER A 118 -0.31 -3.38 -15.49
C SER A 118 -1.08 -3.42 -14.18
N THR A 119 -0.91 -2.44 -13.29
CA THR A 119 -1.53 -2.43 -11.95
C THR A 119 -2.68 -1.43 -11.82
N PHE A 120 -2.85 -0.53 -12.79
CA PHE A 120 -3.82 0.58 -12.73
C PHE A 120 -5.22 0.14 -12.28
N GLU A 121 -5.80 -0.87 -12.92
CA GLU A 121 -7.13 -1.36 -12.57
C GLU A 121 -7.17 -1.96 -11.15
N THR A 122 -6.15 -2.72 -10.80
CA THR A 122 -6.07 -3.37 -9.49
C THR A 122 -5.92 -2.34 -8.38
N ASP A 123 -5.04 -1.34 -8.55
CA ASP A 123 -4.78 -0.30 -7.54
C ASP A 123 -5.99 0.62 -7.37
N THR A 124 -6.65 0.99 -8.46
CA THR A 124 -7.83 1.89 -8.41
C THR A 124 -9.12 1.22 -7.96
N THR A 125 -9.23 -0.11 -8.05
CA THR A 125 -10.45 -0.86 -7.72
C THR A 125 -10.26 -1.87 -6.62
N THR A 126 -9.56 -2.97 -6.89
CA THR A 126 -9.48 -4.12 -5.99
C THR A 126 -8.76 -3.80 -4.69
N LYS A 127 -7.55 -3.23 -4.76
CA LYS A 127 -6.77 -2.87 -3.57
C LYS A 127 -7.48 -1.81 -2.74
N ARG A 128 -8.09 -0.82 -3.38
CA ARG A 128 -8.90 0.20 -2.69
C ARG A 128 -9.99 -0.41 -1.82
N VAL A 129 -10.73 -1.38 -2.34
CA VAL A 129 -11.78 -2.07 -1.56
C VAL A 129 -11.18 -2.91 -0.45
N GLN A 130 -10.10 -3.64 -0.71
CA GLN A 130 -9.42 -4.49 0.27
C GLN A 130 -8.82 -3.68 1.42
N TYR A 131 -8.14 -2.57 1.13
CA TYR A 131 -7.53 -1.72 2.15
C TYR A 131 -8.57 -1.02 3.02
N ALA A 132 -9.69 -0.57 2.41
CA ALA A 132 -10.81 -0.02 3.16
C ALA A 132 -11.45 -1.08 4.08
N ALA A 133 -11.73 -2.28 3.57
CA ALA A 133 -12.27 -3.39 4.36
C ALA A 133 -11.32 -3.81 5.49
N ALA A 134 -10.02 -3.69 5.27
CA ALA A 134 -8.99 -3.90 6.28
C ALA A 134 -8.94 -2.79 7.34
N GLY A 135 -9.63 -1.69 7.16
CA GLY A 135 -9.68 -0.57 8.11
C GLY A 135 -8.44 0.33 8.07
N ILE A 136 -7.68 0.34 6.96
CA ILE A 136 -6.54 1.26 6.80
C ILE A 136 -7.07 2.69 6.68
N PRO A 137 -6.63 3.64 7.55
CA PRO A 137 -7.22 4.98 7.61
C PRO A 137 -7.07 5.79 6.33
N GLY A 138 -5.91 5.70 5.67
CA GLY A 138 -5.59 6.47 4.47
C GLY A 138 -5.09 5.61 3.31
N TYR A 139 -5.43 6.01 2.09
CA TYR A 139 -4.96 5.40 0.86
C TYR A 139 -4.67 6.46 -0.18
N LEU A 140 -3.49 6.44 -0.78
CA LEU A 140 -3.12 7.29 -1.89
C LEU A 140 -2.89 6.46 -3.14
N VAL A 141 -3.36 6.97 -4.26
CA VAL A 141 -3.07 6.41 -5.58
C VAL A 141 -2.40 7.48 -6.43
N VAL A 142 -1.15 7.24 -6.79
CA VAL A 142 -0.37 8.12 -7.66
C VAL A 142 -0.59 7.70 -9.10
N HIS A 143 -1.14 8.57 -9.91
CA HIS A 143 -1.43 8.32 -11.32
C HIS A 143 -0.41 9.00 -12.21
N PHE A 144 0.02 8.29 -13.25
CA PHE A 144 0.78 8.86 -14.35
C PHE A 144 -0.15 9.35 -15.46
N ASP A 145 0.39 10.15 -16.35
CA ASP A 145 -0.29 10.54 -17.58
C ASP A 145 -0.44 9.35 -18.55
N LYS A 146 -1.19 9.57 -19.62
CA LYS A 146 -1.47 8.53 -20.63
C LYS A 146 -0.23 7.92 -21.29
N ASP A 147 0.89 8.63 -21.26
CA ASP A 147 2.15 8.22 -21.84
C ASP A 147 3.10 7.60 -20.78
N TRP A 148 2.64 7.47 -19.54
CA TRP A 148 3.40 6.96 -18.38
C TRP A 148 4.74 7.69 -18.16
N SER A 149 4.77 8.99 -18.46
CA SER A 149 5.98 9.80 -18.48
C SER A 149 6.11 10.77 -17.30
N LYS A 150 5.00 11.10 -16.65
CA LYS A 150 4.98 12.01 -15.50
C LYS A 150 3.74 11.79 -14.64
N ILE A 151 3.81 12.20 -13.37
CA ILE A 151 2.67 12.21 -12.47
C ILE A 151 1.61 13.19 -13.01
N SER A 152 0.39 12.71 -13.18
CA SER A 152 -0.76 13.53 -13.58
C SER A 152 -1.56 14.03 -12.38
N GLU A 153 -1.81 13.13 -11.42
CA GLU A 153 -2.58 13.43 -10.23
C GLU A 153 -2.30 12.41 -9.12
N VAL A 154 -2.66 12.77 -7.90
CA VAL A 154 -2.69 11.85 -6.77
C VAL A 154 -4.08 11.93 -6.14
N GLU A 155 -4.77 10.79 -6.08
CA GLU A 155 -6.02 10.66 -5.37
C GLU A 155 -5.75 10.32 -3.90
N GLU A 156 -6.34 11.11 -3.00
CA GLU A 156 -6.32 10.87 -1.57
C GLU A 156 -7.67 10.32 -1.11
N TYR A 157 -7.65 9.16 -0.52
CA TYR A 157 -8.81 8.48 0.05
C TYR A 157 -8.70 8.40 1.57
N ARG A 158 -9.83 8.57 2.25
CA ARG A 158 -9.97 8.35 3.68
C ARG A 158 -11.17 7.46 3.96
N LEU A 159 -11.10 6.69 5.04
CA LEU A 159 -12.26 5.91 5.47
C LEU A 159 -13.43 6.84 5.80
N ASP A 160 -14.62 6.43 5.40
CA ASP A 160 -15.85 7.07 5.81
C ASP A 160 -16.15 6.78 7.30
N TRP A 161 -17.25 7.33 7.80
CA TRP A 161 -17.68 7.12 9.18
C TRP A 161 -17.95 5.64 9.55
N SER A 162 -18.17 4.76 8.56
CA SER A 162 -18.34 3.31 8.79
C SER A 162 -17.02 2.60 9.05
N GLY A 163 -15.89 3.22 8.69
CA GLY A 163 -14.55 2.64 8.76
C GLY A 163 -14.33 1.47 7.81
N ARG A 164 -15.14 1.35 6.74
CA ARG A 164 -15.09 0.21 5.82
C ARG A 164 -15.09 0.59 4.33
N ARG A 165 -15.24 1.87 4.04
CA ARG A 165 -15.26 2.39 2.66
C ARG A 165 -14.39 3.62 2.57
N TYR A 166 -13.71 3.76 1.45
CA TYR A 166 -13.01 4.98 1.15
C TYR A 166 -13.92 5.99 0.45
N VAL A 167 -13.77 7.25 0.86
CA VAL A 167 -14.27 8.42 0.15
C VAL A 167 -13.09 9.25 -0.33
N VAL A 168 -13.24 9.90 -1.48
CA VAL A 168 -12.22 10.83 -1.99
C VAL A 168 -12.16 12.03 -1.05
N ARG A 169 -11.01 12.26 -0.44
CA ARG A 169 -10.71 13.42 0.40
C ARG A 169 -10.26 14.60 -0.44
N ALA A 170 -9.34 14.34 -1.38
CA ALA A 170 -8.76 15.32 -2.29
C ALA A 170 -8.23 14.64 -3.56
N VAL A 171 -8.09 15.45 -4.62
CA VAL A 171 -7.32 15.10 -5.82
C VAL A 171 -6.27 16.20 -6.00
N HIS A 172 -5.02 15.80 -5.98
CA HIS A 172 -3.88 16.69 -6.08
C HIS A 172 -3.34 16.70 -7.52
N HIS A 173 -3.08 17.85 -8.12
CA HIS A 173 -2.68 17.96 -9.53
C HIS A 173 -1.27 18.53 -9.79
N ARG A 174 -0.61 19.11 -8.79
CA ARG A 174 0.73 19.69 -8.93
C ARG A 174 1.66 19.34 -7.78
N ALA A 175 1.09 19.17 -6.61
CA ALA A 175 1.81 18.82 -5.40
C ALA A 175 0.90 17.97 -4.53
N LEU A 176 1.47 16.96 -3.90
CA LEU A 176 0.83 16.23 -2.82
C LEU A 176 0.89 17.07 -1.56
N ILE A 177 -0.26 17.40 -0.99
CA ILE A 177 -0.39 18.12 0.26
C ILE A 177 -1.18 17.24 1.23
N LEU A 178 -0.52 16.76 2.26
CA LEU A 178 -1.12 15.93 3.30
C LEU A 178 -1.12 16.66 4.63
N ASP A 179 -2.20 16.49 5.38
CA ASP A 179 -2.31 16.93 6.78
C ASP A 179 -2.13 15.75 7.74
N GLU A 180 -2.46 14.54 7.30
CA GLU A 180 -2.46 13.30 8.08
C GLU A 180 -1.97 12.10 7.25
N PRO A 181 -1.30 11.12 7.88
CA PRO A 181 -0.83 11.07 9.27
C PRO A 181 0.38 11.98 9.53
N LEU A 182 0.98 12.49 8.48
CA LEU A 182 2.14 13.39 8.47
C LEU A 182 1.79 14.64 7.66
N ARG A 183 2.28 15.80 8.09
CA ARG A 183 2.19 17.01 7.28
C ARG A 183 3.27 16.99 6.22
N LEU A 184 2.86 16.92 4.95
CA LEU A 184 3.76 16.88 3.80
C LEU A 184 3.28 17.84 2.73
N THR A 185 4.23 18.55 2.11
CA THR A 185 4.05 19.19 0.80
C THR A 185 5.21 18.72 -0.08
N ALA A 186 4.88 18.02 -1.16
CA ALA A 186 5.85 17.54 -2.14
C ALA A 186 5.34 17.84 -3.54
N THR A 187 6.10 18.60 -4.34
CA THR A 187 5.70 18.87 -5.72
C THR A 187 5.88 17.64 -6.59
N PHE A 188 5.06 17.48 -7.63
CA PHE A 188 5.22 16.38 -8.57
C PHE A 188 6.56 16.47 -9.31
N GLU A 189 7.05 17.70 -9.52
CA GLU A 189 8.37 17.94 -10.09
C GLU A 189 9.47 17.33 -9.22
N ASP A 190 9.47 17.60 -7.92
CA ASP A 190 10.44 17.02 -6.98
C ASP A 190 10.38 15.49 -6.92
N LEU A 191 9.20 14.90 -7.15
CA LEU A 191 9.00 13.46 -7.07
C LEU A 191 9.46 12.71 -8.33
N GLN A 192 9.50 13.35 -9.50
CA GLN A 192 9.70 12.69 -10.80
C GLN A 192 10.91 13.17 -11.60
N LEU A 193 11.48 14.34 -11.31
CA LEU A 193 12.66 14.82 -12.04
C LEU A 193 13.95 14.13 -11.57
N PRO A 194 14.93 13.90 -12.46
CA PRO A 194 16.22 13.32 -12.11
C PRO A 194 17.06 14.20 -11.18
#